data_b21a17b7c09a53d6f952a881b7029b11
#
_entry.id   b21a17b7c09a53d6f952a881b7029b11
#
_cell.length_a   1.000
_cell.length_b   1.000
_cell.length_c   1.000
_cell.angle_alpha   90.00
_cell.angle_beta   90.00
_cell.angle_gamma   90.00
#
_symmetry.space_group_name_H-M   'P 1'
#
loop_
_entity.id
_entity.type
_entity.pdbx_description
1 polymer ?
#
loop_
_entity_poly.entity_id
_entity_poly.type
_entity_poly.pdbx_seq_one_letter_code
_entity_poly.pdbx_strand_id
1 'polypeptide(L)'
;MYILATAVCLLGFASAQKVTKLTSCLTKEKNLRMDCEYELTAATPVPTCTYTQENNVVGSTDPAKSQDPTFKNRGAVAIMEGISTCRLNLTGFSDDKPKNFTCTIKQKETVSKTSTVEKKLLLQCSAWSEHGSMLMLTVTSLVLLLEAKWL
;
A
#
# COMPACT_ATOMS: atom_id res chain seq x y z
N MET A 1 32.58 -44.31 15.94
CA MET A 1 32.78 -43.05 15.26
C MET A 1 31.46 -42.72 14.59
N TYR A 2 30.60 -41.92 15.23
CA TYR A 2 29.27 -41.59 14.73
C TYR A 2 29.37 -40.26 14.02
N ILE A 3 29.20 -40.29 12.67
CA ILE A 3 29.08 -39.09 11.87
C ILE A 3 27.64 -38.60 12.01
N LEU A 4 27.39 -37.65 12.86
CA LEU A 4 26.15 -36.90 12.94
C LEU A 4 26.10 -35.96 11.72
N ALA A 5 25.42 -36.45 10.69
CA ALA A 5 25.01 -35.58 9.57
C ALA A 5 23.91 -34.65 10.07
N THR A 6 24.31 -33.47 10.51
CA THR A 6 23.36 -32.37 10.75
C THR A 6 22.83 -31.90 9.40
N ALA A 7 21.69 -32.43 9.00
CA ALA A 7 20.92 -31.87 7.91
C ALA A 7 20.43 -30.49 8.34
N VAL A 8 21.17 -29.46 7.99
CA VAL A 8 20.70 -28.09 8.10
C VAL A 8 19.62 -27.93 7.04
N CYS A 9 18.36 -28.13 7.45
CA CYS A 9 17.21 -27.69 6.68
C CYS A 9 17.26 -26.17 6.58
N LEU A 10 17.88 -25.67 5.53
CA LEU A 10 17.69 -24.30 5.08
C LEU A 10 16.24 -24.20 4.62
N LEU A 11 15.34 -23.96 5.56
CA LEU A 11 14.00 -23.49 5.31
C LEU A 11 14.14 -22.10 4.69
N GLY A 12 14.34 -22.07 3.38
CA GLY A 12 14.22 -20.85 2.63
C GLY A 12 12.82 -20.32 2.83
N PHE A 13 12.69 -19.25 3.59
CA PHE A 13 11.44 -18.52 3.69
C PHE A 13 11.16 -17.96 2.29
N ALA A 14 10.41 -18.70 1.50
CA ALA A 14 9.87 -18.18 0.26
C ALA A 14 8.91 -17.07 0.67
N SER A 15 9.33 -15.83 0.50
CA SER A 15 8.46 -14.67 0.67
C SER A 15 7.34 -14.79 -0.35
N ALA A 16 6.11 -15.00 0.11
CA ALA A 16 4.94 -15.05 -0.77
C ALA A 16 4.54 -13.62 -1.18
N GLN A 17 4.04 -13.47 -2.40
CA GLN A 17 3.41 -12.24 -2.83
C GLN A 17 2.23 -11.94 -1.90
N LYS A 18 2.10 -10.71 -1.41
CA LYS A 18 1.01 -10.30 -0.53
C LYS A 18 0.74 -8.80 -0.60
N VAL A 19 -0.49 -8.41 -0.28
CA VAL A 19 -0.84 -7.03 0.06
C VAL A 19 -0.62 -6.85 1.56
N THR A 20 0.30 -5.97 1.93
CA THR A 20 0.67 -5.73 3.33
C THR A 20 -0.26 -4.75 3.99
N LYS A 21 -0.64 -3.67 3.28
CA LYS A 21 -1.45 -2.60 3.84
C LYS A 21 -2.37 -1.99 2.78
N LEU A 22 -3.56 -1.60 3.20
CA LEU A 22 -4.50 -0.84 2.38
C LEU A 22 -5.04 0.30 3.24
N THR A 23 -4.72 1.53 2.83
CA THR A 23 -5.11 2.75 3.53
C THR A 23 -5.95 3.64 2.65
N SER A 24 -6.76 4.48 3.26
CA SER A 24 -7.62 5.45 2.58
C SER A 24 -7.61 6.79 3.31
N CYS A 25 -7.65 7.87 2.55
CA CYS A 25 -7.71 9.24 3.06
C CYS A 25 -8.39 10.17 2.05
N LEU A 26 -8.79 11.37 2.49
CA LEU A 26 -9.29 12.43 1.62
C LEU A 26 -8.16 13.40 1.27
N THR A 27 -8.03 13.72 -0.01
CA THR A 27 -7.12 14.78 -0.46
C THR A 27 -7.66 16.15 -0.07
N LYS A 28 -6.85 17.19 -0.27
CA LYS A 28 -7.29 18.59 -0.05
C LYS A 28 -8.49 18.96 -0.90
N GLU A 29 -8.58 18.40 -2.10
CA GLU A 29 -9.68 18.57 -3.06
C GLU A 29 -10.89 17.67 -2.74
N LYS A 30 -10.87 16.98 -1.57
CA LYS A 30 -11.90 16.03 -1.12
C LYS A 30 -12.09 14.82 -2.07
N ASN A 31 -11.05 14.44 -2.78
CA ASN A 31 -11.01 13.19 -3.53
C ASN A 31 -10.58 12.03 -2.63
N LEU A 32 -11.08 10.84 -2.92
CA LEU A 32 -10.62 9.63 -2.24
C LEU A 32 -9.25 9.22 -2.80
N ARG A 33 -8.27 9.09 -1.92
CA ARG A 33 -7.00 8.45 -2.22
C ARG A 33 -6.91 7.15 -1.44
N MET A 34 -6.52 6.08 -2.12
CA MET A 34 -6.19 4.81 -1.47
C MET A 34 -4.80 4.37 -1.88
N ASP A 35 -4.03 3.90 -0.92
CA ASP A 35 -2.70 3.36 -1.11
C ASP A 35 -2.67 1.89 -0.69
N CYS A 36 -2.29 1.03 -1.62
CA CYS A 36 -2.17 -0.41 -1.48
C CYS A 36 -0.70 -0.78 -1.51
N GLU A 37 -0.14 -1.05 -0.35
CA GLU A 37 1.24 -1.51 -0.20
C GLU A 37 1.32 -3.02 -0.38
N TYR A 38 2.30 -3.50 -1.13
CA TYR A 38 2.45 -4.91 -1.44
C TYR A 38 3.91 -5.36 -1.46
N GLU A 39 4.12 -6.65 -1.29
CA GLU A 39 5.41 -7.31 -1.46
C GLU A 39 5.36 -8.25 -2.66
N LEU A 40 6.42 -8.24 -3.45
CA LEU A 40 6.60 -9.11 -4.61
C LEU A 40 7.66 -10.17 -4.32
N THR A 41 7.53 -11.33 -4.97
CA THR A 41 8.52 -12.41 -4.90
C THR A 41 9.62 -12.28 -5.95
N ALA A 42 9.37 -11.48 -6.99
CA ALA A 42 10.30 -11.29 -8.11
C ALA A 42 10.07 -9.92 -8.77
N ALA A 43 11.09 -9.41 -9.46
CA ALA A 43 11.00 -8.16 -10.22
C ALA A 43 10.18 -8.31 -11.51
N THR A 44 10.10 -9.51 -12.06
CA THR A 44 9.41 -9.81 -13.32
C THR A 44 8.43 -10.97 -13.17
N PRO A 45 7.29 -10.96 -13.87
CA PRO A 45 6.77 -9.87 -14.73
C PRO A 45 6.42 -8.61 -13.93
N VAL A 46 6.28 -7.48 -14.61
CA VAL A 46 5.82 -6.24 -13.96
C VAL A 46 4.41 -6.46 -13.38
N PRO A 47 4.17 -6.10 -12.11
CA PRO A 47 2.86 -6.27 -11.51
C PRO A 47 1.83 -5.35 -12.14
N THR A 48 0.58 -5.80 -12.18
CA THR A 48 -0.56 -4.97 -12.47
C THR A 48 -1.42 -4.78 -11.24
N CYS A 49 -2.10 -3.65 -11.17
CA CYS A 49 -2.95 -3.29 -10.05
C CYS A 49 -4.35 -2.93 -10.53
N THR A 50 -5.35 -3.43 -9.84
CA THR A 50 -6.76 -3.12 -10.10
C THR A 50 -7.46 -2.77 -8.81
N TYR A 51 -8.22 -1.67 -8.84
CA TYR A 51 -9.17 -1.35 -7.78
C TYR A 51 -10.60 -1.60 -8.25
N THR A 52 -11.37 -2.24 -7.38
CA THR A 52 -12.82 -2.41 -7.57
C THR A 52 -13.58 -1.82 -6.40
N GLN A 53 -14.73 -1.22 -6.69
CA GLN A 53 -15.73 -0.84 -5.69
C GLN A 53 -16.89 -1.82 -5.81
N GLU A 54 -17.17 -2.55 -4.74
CA GLU A 54 -18.02 -3.72 -4.80
C GLU A 54 -17.47 -4.71 -5.86
N ASN A 55 -18.07 -4.80 -7.03
CA ASN A 55 -17.57 -5.62 -8.15
C ASN A 55 -17.22 -4.80 -9.40
N ASN A 56 -17.36 -3.47 -9.33
CA ASN A 56 -17.15 -2.59 -10.47
C ASN A 56 -15.69 -2.10 -10.51
N VAL A 57 -15.06 -2.19 -11.67
CA VAL A 57 -13.67 -1.72 -11.83
C VAL A 57 -13.61 -0.20 -11.75
N VAL A 58 -13.01 0.31 -10.70
CA VAL A 58 -12.77 1.75 -10.50
C VAL A 58 -11.60 2.24 -11.35
N GLY A 59 -10.58 1.43 -11.48
CA GLY A 59 -9.42 1.70 -12.33
C GLY A 59 -8.42 0.55 -12.27
N SER A 60 -7.57 0.46 -13.29
CA SER A 60 -6.58 -0.60 -13.40
C SER A 60 -5.36 -0.14 -14.20
N THR A 61 -4.20 -0.67 -13.87
CA THR A 61 -3.00 -0.59 -14.72
C THR A 61 -2.92 -1.75 -15.71
N ASP A 62 -3.79 -2.76 -15.60
CA ASP A 62 -3.90 -3.87 -16.52
C ASP A 62 -4.74 -3.44 -17.76
N PRO A 63 -4.15 -3.39 -18.95
CA PRO A 63 -4.87 -2.97 -20.17
C PRO A 63 -6.00 -3.94 -20.55
N ALA A 64 -5.99 -5.16 -20.05
CA ALA A 64 -7.08 -6.13 -20.27
C ALA A 64 -8.32 -5.87 -19.41
N LYS A 65 -8.22 -4.98 -18.42
CA LYS A 65 -9.32 -4.61 -17.52
C LYS A 65 -9.96 -3.29 -17.96
N SER A 66 -11.19 -3.36 -18.45
CA SER A 66 -11.96 -2.15 -18.78
C SER A 66 -12.53 -1.52 -17.51
N GLN A 67 -12.38 -0.21 -17.40
CA GLN A 67 -12.97 0.58 -16.33
C GLN A 67 -14.50 0.62 -16.48
N ASP A 68 -15.22 0.49 -15.37
CA ASP A 68 -16.66 0.65 -15.34
C ASP A 68 -17.04 2.06 -15.78
N PRO A 69 -18.08 2.23 -16.63
CA PRO A 69 -18.52 3.53 -17.11
C PRO A 69 -18.80 4.57 -16.01
N THR A 70 -19.26 4.12 -14.85
CA THR A 70 -19.52 4.98 -13.67
C THR A 70 -18.26 5.69 -13.17
N PHE A 71 -17.10 5.07 -13.33
CA PHE A 71 -15.82 5.58 -12.87
C PHE A 71 -14.95 6.18 -13.98
N LYS A 72 -15.44 6.15 -15.22
CA LYS A 72 -14.73 6.71 -16.36
C LYS A 72 -14.37 8.18 -16.12
N ASN A 73 -13.09 8.53 -16.31
CA ASN A 73 -12.52 9.85 -16.04
C ASN A 73 -12.54 10.29 -14.56
N ARG A 74 -12.92 9.41 -13.64
CA ARG A 74 -12.96 9.70 -12.20
C ARG A 74 -11.95 8.88 -11.41
N GLY A 75 -11.77 7.61 -11.78
CA GLY A 75 -10.83 6.69 -11.12
C GLY A 75 -9.52 6.62 -11.90
N ALA A 76 -8.42 7.01 -11.28
CA ALA A 76 -7.07 6.85 -11.81
C ALA A 76 -6.25 5.95 -10.90
N VAL A 77 -5.60 4.94 -11.48
CA VAL A 77 -4.76 3.98 -10.76
C VAL A 77 -3.35 4.04 -11.33
N ALA A 78 -2.36 4.10 -10.45
CA ALA A 78 -0.95 4.09 -10.83
C ALA A 78 -0.12 3.30 -9.81
N ILE A 79 0.89 2.62 -10.30
CA ILE A 79 1.95 2.05 -9.46
C ILE A 79 3.00 3.13 -9.25
N MET A 80 3.33 3.38 -7.98
CA MET A 80 4.30 4.40 -7.61
C MET A 80 5.71 3.85 -7.81
N GLU A 81 6.51 4.56 -8.59
CA GLU A 81 7.89 4.18 -8.83
C GLU A 81 8.73 4.24 -7.55
N GLY A 82 9.63 3.27 -7.40
CA GLY A 82 10.55 3.18 -6.26
C GLY A 82 9.94 2.70 -4.94
N ILE A 83 8.62 2.56 -4.86
CA ILE A 83 7.92 1.97 -3.74
C ILE A 83 6.88 0.97 -4.24
N SER A 84 6.75 -0.15 -3.54
CA SER A 84 5.75 -1.19 -3.89
C SER A 84 4.36 -0.77 -3.41
N THR A 85 3.82 0.28 -4.04
CA THR A 85 2.52 0.87 -3.69
C THR A 85 1.72 1.16 -4.94
N CYS A 86 0.49 0.67 -4.95
CA CYS A 86 -0.50 1.02 -5.96
C CYS A 86 -1.46 2.08 -5.39
N ARG A 87 -1.58 3.20 -6.08
CA ARG A 87 -2.42 4.33 -5.67
C ARG A 87 -3.65 4.46 -6.54
N LEU A 88 -4.79 4.58 -5.90
CA LEU A 88 -6.05 5.03 -6.50
C LEU A 88 -6.30 6.48 -6.12
N ASN A 89 -6.65 7.29 -7.12
CA ASN A 89 -7.28 8.59 -6.93
C ASN A 89 -8.68 8.56 -7.57
N LEU A 90 -9.70 8.77 -6.75
CA LEU A 90 -11.09 8.79 -7.21
C LEU A 90 -11.68 10.17 -6.96
N THR A 91 -11.98 10.89 -8.06
CA THR A 91 -12.60 12.21 -8.02
C THR A 91 -14.12 12.10 -7.85
N GLY A 92 -14.71 13.14 -7.27
CA GLY A 92 -16.15 13.18 -7.06
C GLY A 92 -16.65 12.10 -6.11
N PHE A 93 -15.84 11.71 -5.14
CA PHE A 93 -16.24 10.77 -4.09
C PHE A 93 -17.23 11.47 -3.15
N SER A 94 -18.49 11.09 -3.27
CA SER A 94 -19.61 11.68 -2.52
C SER A 94 -20.48 10.66 -1.81
N ASP A 95 -20.03 9.40 -1.75
CA ASP A 95 -20.78 8.32 -1.13
C ASP A 95 -20.92 8.54 0.38
N ASP A 96 -22.15 8.77 0.83
CA ASP A 96 -22.47 8.92 2.26
C ASP A 96 -22.63 7.56 2.97
N LYS A 97 -22.70 6.48 2.18
CA LYS A 97 -22.79 5.11 2.68
C LYS A 97 -21.45 4.40 2.60
N PRO A 98 -21.16 3.49 3.54
CA PRO A 98 -19.97 2.64 3.45
C PRO A 98 -19.92 1.87 2.13
N LYS A 99 -18.75 1.83 1.51
CA LYS A 99 -18.46 1.07 0.28
C LYS A 99 -17.21 0.23 0.46
N ASN A 100 -17.25 -0.97 -0.10
CA ASN A 100 -16.11 -1.87 -0.08
C ASN A 100 -15.24 -1.65 -1.30
N PHE A 101 -13.98 -1.34 -1.05
CA PHE A 101 -12.96 -1.24 -2.09
C PHE A 101 -11.97 -2.38 -1.95
N THR A 102 -11.66 -3.02 -3.06
CA THR A 102 -10.67 -4.10 -3.11
C THR A 102 -9.51 -3.69 -4.01
N CYS A 103 -8.30 -3.77 -3.47
CA CYS A 103 -7.07 -3.67 -4.24
C CYS A 103 -6.63 -5.08 -4.61
N THR A 104 -6.34 -5.31 -5.87
CA THR A 104 -5.84 -6.58 -6.40
C THR A 104 -4.52 -6.34 -7.12
N ILE A 105 -3.47 -7.02 -6.67
CA ILE A 105 -2.15 -7.03 -7.30
C ILE A 105 -1.97 -8.37 -8.00
N LYS A 106 -1.72 -8.32 -9.30
CA LYS A 106 -1.46 -9.50 -10.12
C LYS A 106 -0.05 -9.44 -10.69
N GLN A 107 0.71 -10.49 -10.45
CA GLN A 107 2.01 -10.75 -11.04
C GLN A 107 2.06 -12.22 -11.46
N LYS A 108 2.83 -13.06 -10.80
CA LYS A 108 2.77 -14.53 -10.95
C LYS A 108 1.55 -15.08 -10.24
N GLU A 109 1.26 -14.55 -9.08
CA GLU A 109 0.09 -14.83 -8.28
C GLU A 109 -0.84 -13.62 -8.25
N THR A 110 -2.06 -13.83 -7.83
CA THR A 110 -3.04 -12.76 -7.63
C THR A 110 -3.36 -12.67 -6.15
N VAL A 111 -3.12 -11.51 -5.57
CA VAL A 111 -3.42 -11.23 -4.17
C VAL A 111 -4.27 -9.99 -4.05
N SER A 112 -5.17 -9.97 -3.08
CA SER A 112 -6.08 -8.85 -2.90
C SER A 112 -6.33 -8.54 -1.43
N LYS A 113 -6.74 -7.32 -1.16
CA LYS A 113 -7.19 -6.85 0.15
C LYS A 113 -8.36 -5.91 -0.01
N THR A 114 -9.36 -6.08 0.85
CA THR A 114 -10.57 -5.26 0.86
C THR A 114 -10.59 -4.36 2.08
N SER A 115 -11.05 -3.14 1.91
CA SER A 115 -11.30 -2.19 2.98
C SER A 115 -12.65 -1.50 2.77
N THR A 116 -13.39 -1.34 3.84
CA THR A 116 -14.63 -0.55 3.82
C THR A 116 -14.27 0.92 4.01
N VAL A 117 -14.74 1.75 3.10
CA VAL A 117 -14.52 3.19 3.09
C VAL A 117 -15.82 3.91 3.38
N GLU A 118 -15.82 4.76 4.39
CA GLU A 118 -16.93 5.61 4.76
C GLU A 118 -16.43 7.06 4.82
N LYS A 119 -16.97 7.93 3.98
CA LYS A 119 -16.48 9.30 3.78
C LYS A 119 -16.35 10.10 5.08
N LYS A 120 -17.33 9.99 5.97
CA LYS A 120 -17.33 10.72 7.24
C LYS A 120 -16.26 10.26 8.23
N LEU A 121 -15.69 9.06 8.05
CA LEU A 121 -14.64 8.52 8.90
C LEU A 121 -13.23 8.72 8.31
N LEU A 122 -13.14 9.21 7.06
CA LEU A 122 -11.86 9.44 6.41
C LEU A 122 -11.17 10.67 6.98
N LEU A 123 -9.92 10.47 7.37
CA LEU A 123 -9.03 11.56 7.71
C LEU A 123 -8.46 12.20 6.44
N GLN A 124 -8.04 13.46 6.55
CA GLN A 124 -7.34 14.12 5.46
C GLN A 124 -5.98 13.44 5.24
N CYS A 125 -5.60 13.25 3.96
CA CYS A 125 -4.27 12.76 3.63
C CYS A 125 -3.23 13.76 4.13
N SER A 126 -2.54 13.41 5.20
CA SER A 126 -1.44 14.21 5.72
C SER A 126 -0.12 13.67 5.20
N ALA A 127 0.85 14.55 4.95
CA ALA A 127 2.23 14.19 4.63
C ALA A 127 2.96 13.68 5.89
N TRP A 128 2.41 12.67 6.54
CA TRP A 128 2.93 12.15 7.82
C TRP A 128 4.19 11.30 7.68
N SER A 129 4.62 11.01 6.48
CA SER A 129 5.82 10.20 6.28
C SER A 129 7.15 10.96 6.39
N GLU A 130 7.14 12.29 6.41
CA GLU A 130 8.40 13.06 6.48
C GLU A 130 8.76 13.57 7.89
N HIS A 131 7.83 13.64 8.83
CA HIS A 131 8.10 14.20 10.16
C HIS A 131 8.53 13.18 11.21
N GLY A 132 8.32 11.89 11.00
CA GLY A 132 8.75 10.84 11.94
C GLY A 132 10.26 10.69 12.07
N SER A 133 11.01 11.00 11.01
CA SER A 133 12.47 10.88 11.00
C SER A 133 13.18 12.03 11.70
N MET A 134 12.61 13.23 11.71
CA MET A 134 13.24 14.38 12.36
C MET A 134 13.13 14.35 13.89
N LEU A 135 12.04 13.81 14.42
CA LEU A 135 11.86 13.72 15.88
C LEU A 135 12.82 12.70 16.51
N MET A 136 13.14 11.61 15.79
CA MET A 136 14.11 10.62 16.28
C MET A 136 15.54 11.15 16.28
N LEU A 137 15.92 11.97 15.28
CA LEU A 137 17.24 12.57 15.22
C LEU A 137 17.48 13.59 16.32
N THR A 138 16.46 14.33 16.73
CA THR A 138 16.60 15.32 17.84
C THR A 138 16.73 14.65 19.20
N VAL A 139 16.04 13.55 19.43
CA VAL A 139 16.13 12.80 20.70
C VAL A 139 17.49 12.13 20.85
N THR A 140 18.04 11.52 19.81
CA THR A 140 19.38 10.91 19.85
C THR A 140 20.48 11.93 20.05
N SER A 141 20.39 13.10 19.45
CA SER A 141 21.35 14.21 19.66
C SER A 141 21.30 14.75 21.08
N LEU A 142 20.11 14.83 21.68
CA LEU A 142 19.95 15.30 23.06
C LEU A 142 20.56 14.32 24.08
N VAL A 143 20.38 13.02 23.87
CA VAL A 143 20.95 11.97 24.74
C VAL A 143 22.48 11.98 24.69
N LEU A 144 23.07 12.12 23.50
CA LEU A 144 24.54 12.20 23.34
C LEU A 144 25.14 13.45 23.99
N LEU A 145 24.42 14.58 24.00
CA LEU A 145 24.88 15.81 24.66
C LEU A 145 24.79 15.72 26.19
N LEU A 146 23.87 14.94 26.73
CA LEU A 146 23.76 14.72 28.17
C LEU A 146 24.85 13.80 28.69
N GLU A 147 25.28 12.81 27.94
CA GLU A 147 26.38 11.92 28.33
C GLU A 147 27.74 12.60 28.31
N ALA A 148 27.95 13.56 27.41
CA ALA A 148 29.21 14.32 27.32
C ALA A 148 29.45 15.28 28.52
N LYS A 149 28.42 15.54 29.31
CA LYS A 149 28.54 16.40 30.51
C LYS A 149 28.96 15.66 31.80
N TRP A 150 29.04 14.34 31.75
CA TRP A 150 29.43 13.49 32.92
C TRP A 150 30.82 12.87 32.78
N LEU A 151 31.58 13.23 31.78
CA LEU A 151 33.00 12.96 31.62
C LEU A 151 33.82 14.23 31.83
#